data_a3b08795b3cf277c8f38e3ff73c16bc7
#
_entry.id   a3b08795b3cf277c8f38e3ff73c16bc7
#
_cell.length_a   1.000
_cell.length_b   1.000
_cell.length_c   1.000
_cell.angle_alpha   90.00
_cell.angle_beta   90.00
_cell.angle_gamma   90.00
#
_symmetry.space_group_name_H-M   'P 1'
#
loop_
_entity.id
_entity.type
_entity.pdbx_description
1 polymer ?
#
loop_
_entity_poly.entity_id
_entity_poly.type
_entity_poly.pdbx_seq_one_letter_code
_entity_poly.pdbx_strand_id
1 'polypeptide(L)'
;MPGLSTRTKSQLDYLRRLSVVFAVDLRVTIVAELYLRELSPKRFYEEFGGGSISRVDKSFKKLAEHGWLRHVRSEGPGGNRRGAQEHFYRSTELAVFDNATWSLIPYSMRVAISWATFKLLGERVRAALQAGTLEARAGSHLGWKRVVFDRLGWERATSAVDRTFASLFEEQDEAKLRIADSGEEPMVATVALIAFESSANSREGLDSPEVPSLAEVGRDSAVPFSLRLSKAFADELCLKIVAEANLREISAPQFHAEFGGDSIEGIRRRFKKMEKVGWLEQVSQKTGGRRRSTVELFYKATGPAILDDEGWAEMPETMQPAPSWTTFMALANQVREAISTGTYEAHLDNHMSWSVLRLDREGWRKVIAIFEELLASIDSECEEAEARIADSGERPIETTIGLAAFESPNAPRQP
;
A
#
# COMPACT_ATOMS: atom_id res chain seq x y z
N MET A 1 -41.31 10.51 12.73
CA MET A 1 -39.83 10.50 12.67
C MET A 1 -39.38 11.96 12.56
N PRO A 2 -38.60 12.53 13.51
CA PRO A 2 -38.09 13.90 13.36
C PRO A 2 -37.14 13.91 12.16
N GLY A 3 -37.24 14.97 11.35
CA GLY A 3 -36.52 15.13 10.08
C GLY A 3 -35.01 15.08 10.29
N LEU A 4 -34.33 14.12 9.64
CA LEU A 4 -32.90 14.11 9.50
C LEU A 4 -32.43 15.45 8.94
N SER A 5 -31.36 16.02 9.50
CA SER A 5 -30.78 17.27 8.99
C SER A 5 -30.43 17.10 7.51
N THR A 6 -30.49 18.17 6.73
CA THR A 6 -30.17 18.16 5.28
C THR A 6 -28.79 17.59 5.00
N ARG A 7 -27.81 17.84 5.89
CA ARG A 7 -26.46 17.32 5.84
C ARG A 7 -26.42 15.79 5.98
N THR A 8 -27.20 15.23 6.92
CA THR A 8 -27.30 13.76 7.13
C THR A 8 -27.94 13.07 5.93
N LYS A 9 -28.92 13.71 5.29
CA LYS A 9 -29.56 13.16 4.09
C LYS A 9 -28.59 13.13 2.91
N SER A 10 -27.82 14.17 2.69
CA SER A 10 -26.80 14.24 1.65
C SER A 10 -25.72 13.16 1.85
N GLN A 11 -25.26 12.95 3.09
CA GLN A 11 -24.29 11.90 3.43
C GLN A 11 -24.86 10.50 3.17
N LEU A 12 -26.11 10.24 3.55
CA LEU A 12 -26.75 8.94 3.29
C LEU A 12 -26.95 8.67 1.79
N ASP A 13 -27.29 9.71 1.02
CA ASP A 13 -27.40 9.58 -0.44
C ASP A 13 -26.02 9.31 -1.08
N TYR A 14 -24.97 9.95 -0.60
CA TYR A 14 -23.59 9.68 -1.04
C TYR A 14 -23.16 8.25 -0.69
N LEU A 15 -23.44 7.78 0.53
CA LEU A 15 -23.17 6.39 0.95
C LEU A 15 -23.89 5.37 0.07
N ARG A 16 -25.16 5.63 -0.31
CA ARG A 16 -25.89 4.77 -1.25
C ARG A 16 -25.22 4.73 -2.61
N ARG A 17 -24.74 5.86 -3.10
CA ARG A 17 -23.99 5.92 -4.36
C ARG A 17 -22.68 5.13 -4.25
N LEU A 18 -21.90 5.33 -3.18
CA LEU A 18 -20.66 4.59 -2.93
C LEU A 18 -20.88 3.08 -2.84
N SER A 19 -21.95 2.62 -2.18
CA SER A 19 -22.26 1.19 -2.09
C SER A 19 -22.47 0.55 -3.47
N VAL A 20 -22.91 1.30 -4.46
CA VAL A 20 -23.03 0.79 -5.84
C VAL A 20 -21.65 0.56 -6.47
N VAL A 21 -20.68 1.41 -6.22
CA VAL A 21 -19.30 1.26 -6.73
C VAL A 21 -18.65 0.05 -6.07
N PHE A 22 -18.60 0.03 -4.75
CA PHE A 22 -17.86 -0.98 -3.98
C PHE A 22 -18.57 -2.35 -3.86
N ALA A 23 -19.81 -2.49 -4.33
CA ALA A 23 -20.49 -3.78 -4.37
C ALA A 23 -19.85 -4.78 -5.35
N VAL A 24 -19.05 -4.32 -6.32
CA VAL A 24 -18.44 -5.16 -7.35
C VAL A 24 -17.09 -4.56 -7.77
N ASP A 25 -16.00 -5.32 -7.61
CA ASP A 25 -14.61 -4.91 -7.96
C ASP A 25 -14.53 -4.26 -9.36
N LEU A 26 -15.22 -4.85 -10.34
CA LEU A 26 -15.30 -4.31 -11.70
C LEU A 26 -15.76 -2.84 -11.76
N ARG A 27 -16.69 -2.42 -10.90
CA ARG A 27 -17.20 -1.04 -10.87
C ARG A 27 -16.19 -0.07 -10.29
N VAL A 28 -15.43 -0.50 -9.29
CA VAL A 28 -14.32 0.30 -8.73
C VAL A 28 -13.29 0.57 -9.83
N THR A 29 -12.90 -0.48 -10.57
CA THR A 29 -11.98 -0.34 -11.71
C THR A 29 -12.54 0.57 -12.79
N ILE A 30 -13.83 0.44 -13.15
CA ILE A 30 -14.47 1.32 -14.15
C ILE A 30 -14.40 2.79 -13.71
N VAL A 31 -14.76 3.12 -12.47
CA VAL A 31 -14.73 4.50 -11.95
C VAL A 31 -13.31 5.05 -11.97
N ALA A 32 -12.33 4.28 -11.51
CA ALA A 32 -10.92 4.68 -11.48
C ALA A 32 -10.37 4.96 -12.89
N GLU A 33 -10.60 4.08 -13.86
CA GLU A 33 -10.12 4.25 -15.23
C GLU A 33 -10.81 5.40 -15.96
N LEU A 34 -12.13 5.52 -15.78
CA LEU A 34 -12.90 6.57 -16.42
C LEU A 34 -12.71 7.95 -15.78
N TYR A 35 -12.12 8.03 -14.60
CA TYR A 35 -11.66 9.30 -14.04
C TYR A 35 -10.50 9.89 -14.85
N LEU A 36 -9.66 9.04 -15.41
CA LEU A 36 -8.49 9.44 -16.20
C LEU A 36 -8.81 9.74 -17.65
N ARG A 37 -9.72 8.98 -18.26
CA ARG A 37 -9.98 9.01 -19.70
C ARG A 37 -11.41 8.59 -20.05
N GLU A 38 -11.77 8.85 -21.28
CA GLU A 38 -13.06 8.42 -21.82
C GLU A 38 -12.95 6.99 -22.38
N LEU A 39 -13.84 6.10 -21.92
CA LEU A 39 -13.94 4.74 -22.44
C LEU A 39 -15.39 4.38 -22.73
N SER A 40 -15.59 3.54 -23.73
CA SER A 40 -16.83 2.81 -23.94
C SER A 40 -16.81 1.47 -23.21
N PRO A 41 -17.96 0.86 -22.91
CA PRO A 41 -18.01 -0.50 -22.35
C PRO A 41 -17.23 -1.52 -23.20
N LYS A 42 -17.24 -1.38 -24.52
CA LYS A 42 -16.52 -2.26 -25.44
C LYS A 42 -15.01 -2.11 -25.29
N ARG A 43 -14.48 -0.86 -25.34
CA ARG A 43 -13.04 -0.60 -25.19
C ARG A 43 -12.56 -1.00 -23.80
N PHE A 44 -13.35 -0.71 -22.77
CA PHE A 44 -13.01 -1.17 -21.42
C PHE A 44 -12.91 -2.69 -21.35
N TYR A 45 -13.86 -3.42 -21.97
CA TYR A 45 -13.81 -4.88 -21.98
C TYR A 45 -12.60 -5.42 -22.75
N GLU A 46 -12.24 -4.81 -23.86
CA GLU A 46 -11.07 -5.18 -24.67
C GLU A 46 -9.76 -4.98 -23.90
N GLU A 47 -9.65 -3.92 -23.08
CA GLU A 47 -8.44 -3.59 -22.34
C GLU A 47 -8.33 -4.32 -20.99
N PHE A 48 -9.43 -4.41 -20.24
CA PHE A 48 -9.43 -4.88 -18.85
C PHE A 48 -10.21 -6.18 -18.64
N GLY A 49 -10.93 -6.63 -19.62
CA GLY A 49 -11.80 -7.81 -19.48
C GLY A 49 -13.05 -7.50 -18.65
N GLY A 50 -13.31 -8.29 -17.60
CA GLY A 50 -14.48 -8.11 -16.71
C GLY A 50 -15.53 -9.21 -16.83
N GLY A 51 -15.16 -10.37 -17.36
CA GLY A 51 -15.97 -11.57 -17.50
C GLY A 51 -16.76 -11.63 -18.81
N SER A 52 -17.59 -10.64 -19.12
CA SER A 52 -18.29 -10.53 -20.40
C SER A 52 -18.65 -9.09 -20.73
N ILE A 53 -18.75 -8.75 -22.01
CA ILE A 53 -19.16 -7.43 -22.46
C ILE A 53 -20.53 -7.02 -21.90
N SER A 54 -21.47 -7.95 -21.77
CA SER A 54 -22.79 -7.68 -21.17
C SER A 54 -22.71 -7.31 -19.68
N ARG A 55 -21.77 -7.92 -18.93
CA ARG A 55 -21.54 -7.60 -17.53
C ARG A 55 -20.91 -6.21 -17.39
N VAL A 56 -19.97 -5.88 -18.26
CA VAL A 56 -19.35 -4.54 -18.33
C VAL A 56 -20.41 -3.49 -18.66
N ASP A 57 -21.20 -3.69 -19.71
CA ASP A 57 -22.27 -2.76 -20.12
C ASP A 57 -23.29 -2.50 -19.00
N LYS A 58 -23.72 -3.58 -18.31
CA LYS A 58 -24.62 -3.45 -17.14
C LYS A 58 -23.97 -2.63 -16.01
N SER A 59 -22.66 -2.79 -15.79
CA SER A 59 -21.93 -2.04 -14.76
C SER A 59 -21.84 -0.56 -15.14
N PHE A 60 -21.54 -0.23 -16.39
CA PHE A 60 -21.55 1.16 -16.89
C PHE A 60 -22.91 1.82 -16.73
N LYS A 61 -23.99 1.14 -17.14
CA LYS A 61 -25.36 1.63 -16.98
C LYS A 61 -25.71 1.88 -15.53
N LYS A 62 -25.36 0.92 -14.65
CA LYS A 62 -25.61 1.06 -13.21
C LYS A 62 -24.87 2.23 -12.59
N LEU A 63 -23.62 2.42 -12.96
CA LEU A 63 -22.82 3.58 -12.51
C LEU A 63 -23.36 4.90 -13.05
N ALA A 64 -23.80 4.95 -14.31
CA ALA A 64 -24.41 6.14 -14.90
C ALA A 64 -25.76 6.49 -14.25
N GLU A 65 -26.63 5.50 -13.98
CA GLU A 65 -27.89 5.66 -13.24
C GLU A 65 -27.69 6.29 -11.85
N HIS A 66 -26.53 6.04 -11.21
CA HIS A 66 -26.20 6.59 -9.89
C HIS A 66 -25.30 7.83 -9.97
N GLY A 67 -25.09 8.38 -11.16
CA GLY A 67 -24.34 9.63 -11.35
C GLY A 67 -22.82 9.51 -11.19
N TRP A 68 -22.26 8.29 -11.17
CA TRP A 68 -20.81 8.07 -11.17
C TRP A 68 -20.18 8.25 -12.53
N LEU A 69 -20.94 7.98 -13.61
CA LEU A 69 -20.50 8.17 -14.98
C LEU A 69 -21.44 9.17 -15.68
N ARG A 70 -20.82 10.03 -16.50
CA ARG A 70 -21.54 10.85 -17.46
C ARG A 70 -21.23 10.37 -18.88
N HIS A 71 -22.24 10.34 -19.72
CA HIS A 71 -22.07 10.17 -21.15
C HIS A 71 -21.37 11.41 -21.72
N VAL A 72 -20.34 11.23 -22.52
CA VAL A 72 -19.54 12.33 -23.10
C VAL A 72 -19.86 12.48 -24.59
N ARG A 73 -19.81 11.39 -25.32
CA ARG A 73 -20.02 11.38 -26.76
C ARG A 73 -20.43 9.99 -27.25
N SER A 74 -20.92 9.97 -28.48
CA SER A 74 -21.25 8.72 -29.18
C SER A 74 -20.55 8.68 -30.52
N GLU A 75 -19.96 7.54 -30.85
CA GLU A 75 -19.41 7.26 -32.15
C GLU A 75 -20.30 6.28 -32.89
N GLY A 76 -20.74 6.64 -34.08
CA GLY A 76 -21.48 5.77 -34.98
C GLY A 76 -20.59 5.30 -36.12
N PRO A 77 -20.98 4.21 -36.83
CA PRO A 77 -20.31 3.86 -38.08
C PRO A 77 -20.47 5.00 -39.06
N GLY A 78 -19.33 5.59 -39.50
CA GLY A 78 -19.31 6.71 -40.45
C GLY A 78 -20.10 6.40 -41.72
N GLY A 79 -20.99 7.32 -42.10
CA GLY A 79 -21.83 7.20 -43.27
C GLY A 79 -23.17 6.51 -43.03
N ASN A 80 -23.98 6.34 -44.08
CA ASN A 80 -25.34 5.76 -44.05
C ASN A 80 -25.47 4.27 -43.61
N ARG A 81 -24.49 3.74 -42.87
CA ARG A 81 -24.51 2.34 -42.38
C ARG A 81 -25.28 2.27 -41.07
N ARG A 82 -26.35 1.50 -41.03
CA ARG A 82 -27.05 1.09 -39.80
C ARG A 82 -26.11 0.19 -38.98
N GLY A 83 -25.53 0.74 -37.92
CA GLY A 83 -24.68 0.02 -36.98
C GLY A 83 -24.95 0.45 -35.55
N ALA A 84 -24.54 -0.34 -34.57
CA ALA A 84 -24.68 0.00 -33.15
C ALA A 84 -23.81 1.24 -32.84
N GLN A 85 -24.39 2.20 -32.15
CA GLN A 85 -23.71 3.41 -31.67
C GLN A 85 -22.87 3.06 -30.46
N GLU A 86 -21.60 3.43 -30.46
CA GLU A 86 -20.69 3.26 -29.32
C GLU A 86 -20.76 4.49 -28.43
N HIS A 87 -21.10 4.31 -27.15
CA HIS A 87 -21.24 5.39 -26.18
C HIS A 87 -20.00 5.46 -25.28
N PHE A 88 -19.40 6.64 -25.19
CA PHE A 88 -18.24 6.93 -24.35
C PHE A 88 -18.67 7.64 -23.06
N TYR A 89 -18.06 7.22 -21.99
CA TYR A 89 -18.35 7.71 -20.65
C TYR A 89 -17.07 8.21 -19.97
N ARG A 90 -17.24 9.10 -19.02
CA ARG A 90 -16.21 9.57 -18.11
C ARG A 90 -16.75 9.59 -16.69
N SER A 91 -15.88 9.31 -15.70
CA SER A 91 -16.28 9.43 -14.31
C SER A 91 -16.52 10.90 -13.94
N THR A 92 -17.51 11.15 -13.10
CA THR A 92 -17.85 12.48 -12.58
C THR A 92 -16.96 12.86 -11.40
N GLU A 93 -16.52 11.88 -10.63
CA GLU A 93 -15.70 12.03 -9.42
C GLU A 93 -15.00 10.71 -9.09
N LEU A 94 -13.98 10.76 -8.22
CA LEU A 94 -13.42 9.57 -7.61
C LEU A 94 -14.31 9.07 -6.48
N ALA A 95 -14.38 7.76 -6.31
CA ALA A 95 -15.05 7.12 -5.18
C ALA A 95 -14.12 7.16 -3.95
N VAL A 96 -14.08 8.28 -3.25
CA VAL A 96 -13.25 8.51 -2.06
C VAL A 96 -14.15 8.66 -0.84
N PHE A 97 -13.70 8.15 0.29
CA PHE A 97 -14.36 8.35 1.58
C PHE A 97 -13.58 9.39 2.39
N ASP A 98 -14.25 10.41 2.88
CA ASP A 98 -13.74 11.19 3.99
C ASP A 98 -14.01 10.47 5.33
N ASN A 99 -13.29 10.84 6.37
CA ASN A 99 -13.41 10.19 7.69
C ASN A 99 -14.85 10.27 8.24
N ALA A 100 -15.57 11.37 7.97
CA ALA A 100 -16.95 11.52 8.42
C ALA A 100 -17.89 10.52 7.72
N THR A 101 -17.74 10.34 6.41
CA THR A 101 -18.50 9.37 5.63
C THR A 101 -18.09 7.93 5.99
N TRP A 102 -16.79 7.68 6.18
CA TRP A 102 -16.26 6.38 6.59
C TRP A 102 -16.84 5.91 7.93
N SER A 103 -16.95 6.80 8.89
CA SER A 103 -17.52 6.51 10.21
C SER A 103 -18.98 6.03 10.19
N LEU A 104 -19.73 6.39 9.14
CA LEU A 104 -21.13 5.99 8.97
C LEU A 104 -21.29 4.60 8.34
N ILE A 105 -20.22 4.02 7.81
CA ILE A 105 -20.22 2.70 7.17
C ILE A 105 -20.14 1.62 8.27
N PRO A 106 -21.01 0.58 8.22
CA PRO A 106 -20.89 -0.54 9.15
C PRO A 106 -19.50 -1.20 9.05
N TYR A 107 -18.96 -1.64 10.20
CA TYR A 107 -17.64 -2.28 10.30
C TYR A 107 -17.38 -3.34 9.23
N SER A 108 -18.30 -4.29 9.06
CA SER A 108 -18.14 -5.37 8.05
C SER A 108 -18.03 -4.86 6.62
N MET A 109 -18.69 -3.74 6.30
CA MET A 109 -18.58 -3.10 4.99
C MET A 109 -17.26 -2.37 4.84
N ARG A 110 -16.77 -1.67 5.89
CA ARG A 110 -15.46 -1.03 5.86
C ARG A 110 -14.36 -2.06 5.57
N VAL A 111 -14.33 -3.16 6.33
CA VAL A 111 -13.40 -4.27 6.09
C VAL A 111 -13.48 -4.79 4.65
N ALA A 112 -14.68 -5.01 4.13
CA ALA A 112 -14.85 -5.50 2.76
C ALA A 112 -14.36 -4.50 1.70
N ILE A 113 -14.61 -3.20 1.90
CA ILE A 113 -14.14 -2.14 1.01
C ILE A 113 -12.60 -2.06 1.03
N SER A 114 -12.00 -2.01 2.21
CA SER A 114 -10.54 -1.95 2.38
C SER A 114 -9.86 -3.16 1.73
N TRP A 115 -10.40 -4.36 1.95
CA TRP A 115 -9.87 -5.57 1.33
C TRP A 115 -10.00 -5.56 -0.21
N ALA A 116 -11.14 -5.12 -0.74
CA ALA A 116 -11.33 -4.99 -2.19
C ALA A 116 -10.38 -3.96 -2.80
N THR A 117 -10.19 -2.82 -2.12
CA THR A 117 -9.24 -1.76 -2.51
C THR A 117 -7.81 -2.28 -2.55
N PHE A 118 -7.39 -3.01 -1.53
CA PHE A 118 -6.06 -3.62 -1.46
C PHE A 118 -5.85 -4.69 -2.54
N LYS A 119 -6.85 -5.52 -2.78
CA LYS A 119 -6.81 -6.53 -3.85
C LYS A 119 -6.62 -5.90 -5.24
N LEU A 120 -7.34 -4.82 -5.52
CA LEU A 120 -7.19 -4.08 -6.78
C LEU A 120 -5.81 -3.45 -6.94
N LEU A 121 -5.22 -2.92 -5.86
CA LEU A 121 -3.82 -2.50 -5.86
C LEU A 121 -2.88 -3.67 -6.20
N GLY A 122 -3.12 -4.85 -5.65
CA GLY A 122 -2.35 -6.06 -5.96
C GLY A 122 -2.44 -6.49 -7.43
N GLU A 123 -3.60 -6.32 -8.06
CA GLU A 123 -3.77 -6.56 -9.50
C GLU A 123 -2.94 -5.56 -10.33
N ARG A 124 -2.85 -4.28 -9.89
CA ARG A 124 -2.01 -3.25 -10.51
C ARG A 124 -0.52 -3.55 -10.38
N VAL A 125 -0.06 -3.89 -9.19
CA VAL A 125 1.33 -4.30 -8.94
C VAL A 125 1.69 -5.48 -9.83
N ARG A 126 0.85 -6.51 -9.90
CA ARG A 126 1.09 -7.68 -10.76
C ARG A 126 1.16 -7.30 -12.23
N ALA A 127 0.24 -6.47 -12.71
CA ALA A 127 0.24 -6.02 -14.10
C ALA A 127 1.51 -5.22 -14.45
N ALA A 128 1.95 -4.34 -13.56
CA ALA A 128 3.16 -3.56 -13.72
C ALA A 128 4.42 -4.43 -13.72
N LEU A 129 4.49 -5.46 -12.84
CA LEU A 129 5.57 -6.46 -12.85
C LEU A 129 5.63 -7.23 -14.17
N GLN A 130 4.49 -7.71 -14.65
CA GLN A 130 4.40 -8.46 -15.91
C GLN A 130 4.79 -7.60 -17.13
N ALA A 131 4.48 -6.31 -17.09
CA ALA A 131 4.84 -5.37 -18.14
C ALA A 131 6.27 -4.80 -18.01
N GLY A 132 6.98 -5.07 -16.91
CA GLY A 132 8.30 -4.49 -16.60
C GLY A 132 8.26 -3.00 -16.31
N THR A 133 7.10 -2.46 -15.91
CA THR A 133 6.94 -1.01 -15.67
C THR A 133 7.01 -0.63 -14.19
N LEU A 134 6.96 -1.61 -13.28
CA LEU A 134 6.98 -1.33 -11.83
C LEU A 134 8.21 -0.54 -11.42
N GLU A 135 9.34 -0.83 -12.03
CA GLU A 135 10.66 -0.29 -11.71
C GLU A 135 11.30 0.44 -12.90
N ALA A 136 10.48 0.78 -13.89
CA ALA A 136 10.94 1.43 -15.10
C ALA A 136 11.49 2.86 -14.87
N ARG A 137 11.25 3.43 -13.71
CA ARG A 137 11.64 4.81 -13.41
C ARG A 137 12.42 4.91 -12.11
N ALA A 138 13.41 5.78 -12.12
CA ALA A 138 14.09 6.19 -10.90
C ALA A 138 13.09 6.75 -9.89
N GLY A 139 13.22 6.36 -8.63
CA GLY A 139 12.31 6.72 -7.57
C GLY A 139 11.02 5.89 -7.54
N SER A 140 10.85 4.87 -8.42
CA SER A 140 9.76 3.90 -8.23
C SER A 140 9.84 3.29 -6.84
N HIS A 141 8.72 3.30 -6.11
CA HIS A 141 8.68 2.90 -4.72
C HIS A 141 7.56 1.89 -4.47
N LEU A 142 7.90 0.82 -3.78
CA LEU A 142 6.96 -0.12 -3.19
C LEU A 142 7.55 -0.61 -1.88
N GLY A 143 7.08 -0.06 -0.79
CA GLY A 143 7.62 -0.37 0.53
C GLY A 143 6.58 -0.26 1.62
N TRP A 144 6.90 -0.82 2.76
CA TRP A 144 6.15 -0.66 3.99
C TRP A 144 7.09 -0.77 5.19
N LYS A 145 6.70 -0.15 6.29
CA LYS A 145 7.39 -0.27 7.57
C LYS A 145 6.40 -0.38 8.71
N ARG A 146 6.84 -0.99 9.80
CA ARG A 146 6.13 -0.95 11.09
C ARG A 146 6.76 0.14 11.94
N VAL A 147 5.92 0.90 12.58
CA VAL A 147 6.27 2.01 13.45
C VAL A 147 5.39 1.96 14.69
N VAL A 148 5.81 2.67 15.72
CA VAL A 148 5.07 2.74 16.99
C VAL A 148 4.73 4.19 17.26
N PHE A 149 3.46 4.45 17.55
CA PHE A 149 2.95 5.76 17.92
C PHE A 149 2.25 5.71 19.28
N ASP A 150 2.22 6.86 19.97
CA ASP A 150 1.18 7.18 20.92
C ASP A 150 -0.07 7.67 20.16
N ARG A 151 -1.13 8.01 20.87
CA ARG A 151 -2.35 8.51 20.23
C ARG A 151 -2.11 9.79 19.42
N LEU A 152 -1.30 10.73 19.93
CA LEU A 152 -1.01 11.97 19.25
C LEU A 152 -0.19 11.73 17.98
N GLY A 153 0.80 10.83 18.04
CA GLY A 153 1.60 10.41 16.89
C GLY A 153 0.75 9.75 15.80
N TRP A 154 -0.19 8.90 16.19
CA TRP A 154 -1.15 8.32 15.25
C TRP A 154 -1.97 9.41 14.53
N GLU A 155 -2.58 10.35 15.28
CA GLU A 155 -3.38 11.45 14.71
C GLU A 155 -2.56 12.34 13.76
N ARG A 156 -1.29 12.59 14.07
CA ARG A 156 -0.38 13.38 13.22
C ARG A 156 0.05 12.60 11.97
N ALA A 157 0.37 11.32 12.12
CA ALA A 157 0.77 10.46 11.01
C ALA A 157 -0.36 10.29 10.00
N THR A 158 -1.58 9.96 10.45
CA THR A 158 -2.75 9.82 9.55
C THR A 158 -3.10 11.15 8.89
N SER A 159 -3.03 12.26 9.61
CA SER A 159 -3.19 13.60 9.01
C SER A 159 -2.11 13.93 7.98
N ALA A 160 -0.87 13.47 8.16
CA ALA A 160 0.19 13.64 7.17
C ALA A 160 -0.10 12.81 5.91
N VAL A 161 -0.55 11.57 6.07
CA VAL A 161 -0.98 10.71 4.96
C VAL A 161 -2.11 11.35 4.16
N ASP A 162 -3.15 11.89 4.83
CA ASP A 162 -4.28 12.57 4.18
C ASP A 162 -3.81 13.80 3.37
N ARG A 163 -2.93 14.64 3.95
CA ARG A 163 -2.37 15.81 3.25
C ARG A 163 -1.53 15.39 2.05
N THR A 164 -0.71 14.38 2.21
CA THR A 164 0.10 13.83 1.12
C THR A 164 -0.79 13.37 -0.03
N PHE A 165 -1.86 12.63 0.27
CA PHE A 165 -2.78 12.17 -0.76
C PHE A 165 -3.44 13.34 -1.51
N ALA A 166 -3.80 14.42 -0.82
CA ALA A 166 -4.33 15.64 -1.44
C ALA A 166 -3.28 16.31 -2.36
N SER A 167 -2.02 16.45 -1.90
CA SER A 167 -0.94 17.04 -2.69
C SER A 167 -0.63 16.26 -3.98
N LEU A 168 -0.82 14.93 -3.98
CA LEU A 168 -0.68 14.13 -5.20
C LEU A 168 -1.69 14.53 -6.29
N PHE A 169 -2.92 14.89 -5.92
CA PHE A 169 -3.91 15.36 -6.89
C PHE A 169 -3.65 16.79 -7.35
N GLU A 170 -3.17 17.66 -6.47
CA GLU A 170 -2.76 19.02 -6.84
C GLU A 170 -1.64 18.95 -7.88
N GLU A 171 -0.63 18.11 -7.66
CA GLU A 171 0.44 17.90 -8.62
C GLU A 171 -0.06 17.30 -9.94
N GLN A 172 -1.03 16.39 -9.91
CA GLN A 172 -1.64 15.89 -11.14
C GLN A 172 -2.32 17.01 -11.95
N ASP A 173 -2.99 17.94 -11.28
CA ASP A 173 -3.66 19.05 -11.96
C ASP A 173 -2.64 20.02 -12.56
N GLU A 174 -1.53 20.30 -11.88
CA GLU A 174 -0.41 21.04 -12.44
C GLU A 174 0.23 20.32 -13.63
N ALA A 175 0.48 19.02 -13.52
CA ALA A 175 1.03 18.21 -14.62
C ALA A 175 0.14 18.22 -15.86
N LYS A 176 -1.19 18.20 -15.69
CA LYS A 176 -2.13 18.32 -16.82
C LYS A 176 -1.95 19.63 -17.62
N LEU A 177 -1.71 20.74 -16.90
CA LEU A 177 -1.44 22.04 -17.56
C LEU A 177 -0.12 22.01 -18.31
N ARG A 178 0.96 21.51 -17.71
CA ARG A 178 2.26 21.39 -18.35
C ARG A 178 2.23 20.47 -19.58
N ILE A 179 1.51 19.35 -19.49
CA ILE A 179 1.31 18.41 -20.62
C ILE A 179 0.56 19.10 -21.76
N ALA A 180 -0.48 19.88 -21.44
CA ALA A 180 -1.25 20.61 -22.46
C ALA A 180 -0.39 21.65 -23.19
N ASP A 181 0.51 22.33 -22.49
CA ASP A 181 1.38 23.36 -23.05
C ASP A 181 2.56 22.76 -23.82
N SER A 182 3.17 21.68 -23.34
CA SER A 182 4.37 21.07 -23.95
C SER A 182 4.05 20.06 -25.04
N GLY A 183 2.86 19.45 -25.01
CA GLY A 183 2.52 18.29 -25.85
C GLY A 183 3.27 17.02 -25.47
N GLU A 184 3.92 16.98 -24.28
CA GLU A 184 4.60 15.78 -23.77
C GLU A 184 3.59 14.64 -23.60
N GLU A 185 3.99 13.43 -23.95
CA GLU A 185 3.14 12.25 -23.73
C GLU A 185 3.05 11.95 -22.23
N PRO A 186 1.82 11.93 -21.66
CA PRO A 186 1.65 11.70 -20.24
C PRO A 186 2.03 10.26 -19.87
N MET A 187 2.75 10.14 -18.78
CA MET A 187 2.96 8.89 -18.05
C MET A 187 1.75 8.59 -17.17
N VAL A 188 1.38 7.33 -17.07
CA VAL A 188 0.35 6.85 -16.15
C VAL A 188 1.05 6.20 -14.95
N ALA A 189 0.86 6.76 -13.77
CA ALA A 189 1.47 6.27 -12.54
C ALA A 189 0.41 5.75 -11.56
N THR A 190 0.65 4.62 -10.92
CA THR A 190 -0.14 4.16 -9.77
C THR A 190 0.55 4.63 -8.50
N VAL A 191 -0.20 5.28 -7.62
CA VAL A 191 0.24 5.71 -6.28
C VAL A 191 -0.68 5.10 -5.23
N ALA A 192 -0.11 4.70 -4.08
CA ALA A 192 -0.89 4.18 -2.96
C ALA A 192 -0.29 4.63 -1.62
N LEU A 193 -1.17 4.87 -0.66
CA LEU A 193 -0.87 5.20 0.72
C LEU A 193 -1.71 4.30 1.63
N ILE A 194 -1.06 3.71 2.63
CA ILE A 194 -1.65 2.74 3.54
C ILE A 194 -1.18 3.07 4.95
N ALA A 195 -2.11 3.18 5.90
CA ALA A 195 -1.82 3.34 7.32
C ALA A 195 -2.91 2.64 8.14
N PHE A 196 -2.53 1.68 8.98
CA PHE A 196 -3.46 0.97 9.84
C PHE A 196 -2.77 0.43 11.10
N GLU A 197 -3.54 0.22 12.17
CA GLU A 197 -3.03 -0.47 13.36
C GLU A 197 -2.73 -1.93 13.03
N SER A 198 -1.46 -2.31 13.21
CA SER A 198 -1.01 -3.69 13.01
C SER A 198 -1.63 -4.60 14.08
N SER A 199 -1.75 -5.89 13.79
CA SER A 199 -2.14 -6.83 14.83
C SER A 199 -1.10 -6.83 15.94
N ALA A 200 -1.51 -6.44 17.15
CA ALA A 200 -0.71 -6.60 18.34
C ALA A 200 -0.78 -8.08 18.73
N ASN A 201 0.18 -8.88 18.28
CA ASN A 201 0.46 -10.11 18.98
C ASN A 201 0.99 -9.71 20.35
N SER A 202 0.15 -9.95 21.36
CA SER A 202 0.29 -9.70 22.78
C SER A 202 1.72 -9.37 23.23
N ARG A 203 2.00 -8.07 23.32
CA ARG A 203 3.18 -7.55 24.03
C ARG A 203 2.85 -7.41 25.50
N GLU A 204 2.78 -8.51 26.22
CA GLU A 204 3.00 -8.44 27.66
C GLU A 204 4.52 -8.42 27.90
N GLY A 205 5.04 -7.25 28.24
CA GLY A 205 6.36 -7.06 28.83
C GLY A 205 7.53 -6.82 27.87
N LEU A 206 7.48 -5.79 27.06
CA LEU A 206 8.67 -5.34 26.29
C LEU A 206 9.01 -3.90 26.62
N ASP A 207 10.21 -3.72 27.21
CA ASP A 207 10.89 -2.43 27.29
C ASP A 207 11.23 -1.96 25.86
N SER A 208 10.99 -0.67 25.57
CA SER A 208 11.23 -0.08 24.26
C SER A 208 12.69 -0.22 23.85
N PRO A 209 13.01 -0.77 22.67
CA PRO A 209 14.37 -0.77 22.18
C PRO A 209 14.72 0.58 21.55
N GLU A 210 15.91 1.08 21.82
CA GLU A 210 16.51 2.18 21.04
C GLU A 210 16.58 1.77 19.56
N VAL A 211 15.97 2.56 18.68
CA VAL A 211 16.06 2.37 17.22
C VAL A 211 17.32 3.04 16.73
N PRO A 212 18.28 2.33 16.12
CA PRO A 212 19.47 2.95 15.56
C PRO A 212 19.12 3.88 14.41
N SER A 213 19.76 5.04 14.34
CA SER A 213 19.65 5.98 13.24
C SER A 213 20.06 5.33 11.91
N LEU A 214 19.32 5.59 10.84
CA LEU A 214 19.58 5.09 9.47
C LEU A 214 21.02 5.38 8.97
N ALA A 215 21.69 6.40 9.49
CA ALA A 215 23.02 6.81 9.07
C ALA A 215 24.15 5.87 9.53
N GLU A 216 23.93 4.97 10.49
CA GLU A 216 24.96 4.10 11.09
C GLU A 216 24.89 2.65 10.64
N VAL A 217 23.88 2.28 9.86
CA VAL A 217 23.57 0.89 9.57
C VAL A 217 24.38 0.34 8.39
N GLY A 218 25.34 -0.53 8.72
CA GLY A 218 25.75 -1.61 7.80
C GLY A 218 26.85 -1.35 6.80
N ARG A 219 27.66 -0.27 6.94
CA ARG A 219 28.84 -0.04 6.07
C ARG A 219 30.00 -1.03 6.24
N ASP A 220 30.01 -1.81 7.33
CA ASP A 220 31.12 -2.73 7.67
C ASP A 220 30.88 -4.21 7.39
N SER A 221 29.82 -4.57 6.68
CA SER A 221 29.56 -5.97 6.36
C SER A 221 30.44 -6.44 5.19
N ALA A 222 31.19 -7.53 5.38
CA ALA A 222 31.98 -8.19 4.32
C ALA A 222 31.11 -8.77 3.18
N VAL A 223 29.77 -8.75 3.34
CA VAL A 223 28.80 -9.27 2.35
C VAL A 223 28.24 -8.09 1.57
N PRO A 224 28.36 -8.07 0.23
CA PRO A 224 27.77 -7.02 -0.60
C PRO A 224 26.28 -6.80 -0.28
N PHE A 225 25.86 -5.53 -0.23
CA PHE A 225 24.50 -5.17 0.14
C PHE A 225 23.44 -5.81 -0.77
N SER A 226 23.69 -5.87 -2.08
CA SER A 226 22.84 -6.54 -3.06
C SER A 226 22.63 -8.03 -2.75
N LEU A 227 23.67 -8.73 -2.27
CA LEU A 227 23.56 -10.13 -1.89
C LEU A 227 22.79 -10.29 -0.56
N ARG A 228 22.94 -9.35 0.37
CA ARG A 228 22.14 -9.31 1.62
C ARG A 228 20.65 -9.17 1.29
N LEU A 229 20.31 -8.21 0.44
CA LEU A 229 18.95 -7.96 -0.01
C LEU A 229 18.34 -9.17 -0.72
N SER A 230 19.04 -9.74 -1.69
CA SER A 230 18.55 -10.92 -2.41
C SER A 230 18.23 -12.09 -1.48
N LYS A 231 18.92 -12.20 -0.35
CA LYS A 231 18.68 -13.26 0.64
C LYS A 231 17.49 -12.95 1.56
N ALA A 232 17.26 -11.68 1.90
CA ALA A 232 16.10 -11.27 2.67
C ALA A 232 14.81 -11.37 1.82
N PHE A 233 14.85 -10.86 0.61
CA PHE A 233 13.69 -10.82 -0.29
C PHE A 233 13.39 -12.14 -1.03
N ALA A 234 14.29 -13.14 -0.96
CA ALA A 234 14.02 -14.46 -1.56
C ALA A 234 12.94 -15.29 -0.85
N ASP A 235 12.51 -14.88 0.35
CA ASP A 235 11.59 -15.64 1.18
C ASP A 235 10.80 -14.65 2.08
N GLU A 236 9.48 -14.64 1.94
CA GLU A 236 8.58 -13.77 2.70
C GLU A 236 8.79 -13.87 4.22
N LEU A 237 9.05 -15.08 4.74
CA LEU A 237 9.34 -15.28 6.16
C LEU A 237 10.67 -14.64 6.56
N CYS A 238 11.67 -14.61 5.68
CA CYS A 238 12.93 -13.91 5.95
C CYS A 238 12.68 -12.40 6.09
N LEU A 239 11.88 -11.81 5.20
CA LEU A 239 11.54 -10.40 5.28
C LEU A 239 10.75 -10.08 6.56
N LYS A 240 9.77 -10.91 6.91
CA LYS A 240 8.98 -10.75 8.14
C LYS A 240 9.87 -10.89 9.39
N ILE A 241 10.83 -11.83 9.40
CA ILE A 241 11.80 -11.97 10.49
C ILE A 241 12.64 -10.71 10.67
N VAL A 242 13.17 -10.14 9.58
CA VAL A 242 13.97 -8.90 9.66
C VAL A 242 13.11 -7.72 10.13
N ALA A 243 11.88 -7.59 9.62
CA ALA A 243 10.95 -6.54 10.04
C ALA A 243 10.61 -6.62 11.54
N GLU A 244 10.33 -7.82 12.06
CA GLU A 244 10.04 -8.01 13.49
C GLU A 244 11.29 -7.79 14.36
N ALA A 245 12.43 -8.27 13.91
CA ALA A 245 13.69 -8.10 14.62
C ALA A 245 14.17 -6.62 14.62
N ASN A 246 13.69 -5.80 13.70
CA ASN A 246 13.94 -4.37 13.72
C ASN A 246 13.17 -3.64 14.85
N LEU A 247 12.02 -4.18 15.24
CA LEU A 247 11.20 -3.59 16.29
C LEU A 247 11.61 -4.08 17.70
N ARG A 248 12.11 -5.29 17.83
CA ARG A 248 12.39 -5.93 19.12
C ARG A 248 13.38 -7.07 19.01
N GLU A 249 13.97 -7.44 20.16
CA GLU A 249 14.68 -8.73 20.26
C GLU A 249 13.68 -9.87 20.13
N ILE A 250 13.90 -10.78 19.21
CA ILE A 250 13.02 -11.92 18.98
C ILE A 250 13.80 -13.21 18.77
N SER A 251 13.29 -14.31 19.29
CA SER A 251 13.85 -15.64 19.08
C SER A 251 13.02 -16.43 18.05
N ALA A 252 13.63 -17.45 17.45
CA ALA A 252 12.93 -18.32 16.51
C ALA A 252 11.72 -19.06 17.14
N PRO A 253 11.77 -19.54 18.42
CA PRO A 253 10.59 -20.07 19.09
C PRO A 253 9.48 -19.04 19.29
N GLN A 254 9.81 -17.80 19.69
CA GLN A 254 8.83 -16.75 19.86
C GLN A 254 8.18 -16.38 18.50
N PHE A 255 9.00 -16.17 17.47
CA PHE A 255 8.50 -15.89 16.13
C PHE A 255 7.55 -17.00 15.64
N HIS A 256 7.92 -18.27 15.83
CA HIS A 256 7.05 -19.39 15.46
C HIS A 256 5.74 -19.41 16.24
N ALA A 257 5.79 -19.14 17.56
CA ALA A 257 4.60 -19.13 18.41
C ALA A 257 3.63 -17.99 18.01
N GLU A 258 4.16 -16.84 17.64
CA GLU A 258 3.36 -15.64 17.30
C GLU A 258 2.86 -15.65 15.85
N PHE A 259 3.69 -16.06 14.91
CA PHE A 259 3.42 -15.90 13.48
C PHE A 259 3.23 -17.23 12.70
N GLY A 260 3.62 -18.35 13.29
CA GLY A 260 3.54 -19.64 12.60
C GLY A 260 4.45 -19.71 11.36
N GLY A 261 3.91 -20.18 10.27
CA GLY A 261 4.47 -20.09 8.91
C GLY A 261 5.31 -21.29 8.46
N ASP A 262 6.13 -21.89 9.29
CA ASP A 262 6.94 -23.08 8.99
C ASP A 262 7.23 -23.84 10.29
N SER A 263 7.92 -24.98 10.20
CA SER A 263 8.41 -25.65 11.40
C SER A 263 9.41 -24.76 12.16
N ILE A 264 9.45 -24.92 13.48
CA ILE A 264 10.38 -24.16 14.34
C ILE A 264 11.84 -24.29 13.86
N GLU A 265 12.22 -25.44 13.31
CA GLU A 265 13.53 -25.67 12.75
C GLU A 265 13.72 -24.96 11.41
N GLY A 266 12.66 -24.84 10.61
CA GLY A 266 12.65 -24.03 9.40
C GLY A 266 12.84 -22.54 9.71
N ILE A 267 12.18 -22.04 10.74
CA ILE A 267 12.34 -20.67 11.25
C ILE A 267 13.77 -20.46 11.75
N ARG A 268 14.32 -21.37 12.58
CA ARG A 268 15.72 -21.28 13.05
C ARG A 268 16.74 -21.20 11.92
N ARG A 269 16.55 -21.97 10.86
CA ARG A 269 17.42 -21.90 9.67
C ARG A 269 17.37 -20.54 8.99
N ARG A 270 16.19 -19.88 8.95
CA ARG A 270 16.04 -18.54 8.40
C ARG A 270 16.71 -17.49 9.28
N PHE A 271 16.55 -17.53 10.59
CA PHE A 271 17.28 -16.64 11.51
C PHE A 271 18.80 -16.75 11.29
N LYS A 272 19.35 -17.96 11.27
CA LYS A 272 20.77 -18.17 10.99
C LYS A 272 21.21 -17.72 9.60
N LYS A 273 20.32 -17.87 8.59
CA LYS A 273 20.57 -17.36 7.24
C LYS A 273 20.67 -15.84 7.24
N MET A 274 19.75 -15.15 7.93
CA MET A 274 19.74 -13.70 8.03
C MET A 274 20.92 -13.16 8.86
N GLU A 275 21.28 -13.84 9.95
CA GLU A 275 22.50 -13.56 10.73
C GLU A 275 23.75 -13.67 9.86
N LYS A 276 23.90 -14.77 9.13
CA LYS A 276 25.08 -15.02 8.27
C LYS A 276 25.26 -13.97 7.17
N VAL A 277 24.17 -13.39 6.67
CA VAL A 277 24.23 -12.33 5.65
C VAL A 277 24.22 -10.93 6.26
N GLY A 278 24.19 -10.80 7.60
CA GLY A 278 24.34 -9.55 8.32
C GLY A 278 23.07 -8.70 8.42
N TRP A 279 21.88 -9.30 8.25
CA TRP A 279 20.61 -8.64 8.57
C TRP A 279 20.20 -8.75 10.03
N LEU A 280 20.70 -9.77 10.72
CA LEU A 280 20.45 -9.99 12.13
C LEU A 280 21.78 -10.12 12.88
N GLU A 281 21.77 -9.67 14.11
CA GLU A 281 22.82 -9.96 15.08
C GLU A 281 22.21 -10.69 16.28
N GLN A 282 22.97 -11.60 16.87
CA GLN A 282 22.60 -12.25 18.11
C GLN A 282 22.92 -11.34 19.27
N VAL A 283 21.89 -10.88 20.01
CA VAL A 283 22.06 -9.93 21.12
C VAL A 283 22.04 -10.59 22.49
N SER A 284 21.27 -11.66 22.65
CA SER A 284 21.16 -12.33 23.95
C SER A 284 20.87 -13.83 23.82
N GLN A 285 21.01 -14.54 24.95
CA GLN A 285 20.63 -15.93 25.03
C GLN A 285 20.00 -16.24 26.42
N LYS A 286 18.93 -17.01 26.40
CA LYS A 286 18.32 -17.51 27.64
C LYS A 286 18.49 -19.01 27.76
N THR A 287 18.93 -19.48 28.94
CA THR A 287 19.07 -20.90 29.21
C THR A 287 17.77 -21.36 29.90
N GLY A 288 17.01 -22.23 29.23
CA GLY A 288 15.75 -22.75 29.79
C GLY A 288 16.02 -23.81 30.88
N GLY A 289 15.17 -23.79 31.92
CA GLY A 289 15.35 -24.54 33.15
C GLY A 289 15.16 -26.05 33.06
N ARG A 290 15.73 -26.71 34.07
CA ARG A 290 15.64 -28.05 34.69
C ARG A 290 15.67 -29.35 33.89
N ARG A 291 15.41 -29.43 32.59
CA ARG A 291 15.62 -30.70 31.83
C ARG A 291 16.06 -30.41 30.39
N ARG A 292 17.37 -30.52 30.12
CA ARG A 292 18.14 -30.21 28.90
C ARG A 292 18.20 -28.71 28.61
N SER A 293 19.40 -28.16 28.68
CA SER A 293 19.73 -26.77 28.37
C SER A 293 19.52 -26.46 26.88
N THR A 294 18.31 -26.24 26.45
CA THR A 294 18.05 -25.59 25.17
C THR A 294 18.38 -24.11 25.33
N VAL A 295 19.47 -23.68 24.76
CA VAL A 295 19.82 -22.26 24.65
C VAL A 295 18.87 -21.63 23.62
N GLU A 296 18.08 -20.67 24.07
CA GLU A 296 17.26 -19.85 23.19
C GLU A 296 18.04 -18.59 22.81
N LEU A 297 18.25 -18.39 21.52
CA LEU A 297 19.00 -17.26 20.97
C LEU A 297 18.03 -16.16 20.53
N PHE A 298 18.32 -14.93 20.95
CA PHE A 298 17.58 -13.75 20.59
C PHE A 298 18.36 -12.89 19.60
N TYR A 299 17.67 -12.36 18.64
CA TYR A 299 18.22 -11.60 17.53
C TYR A 299 17.55 -10.24 17.43
N LYS A 300 18.35 -9.24 17.00
CA LYS A 300 17.90 -7.91 16.61
C LYS A 300 18.32 -7.67 15.16
N ALA A 301 17.56 -6.88 14.42
CA ALA A 301 17.99 -6.49 13.08
C ALA A 301 19.12 -5.45 13.19
N THR A 302 20.07 -5.55 12.26
CA THR A 302 21.18 -4.59 12.13
C THR A 302 20.73 -3.30 11.42
N GLY A 303 19.51 -3.31 10.86
CA GLY A 303 18.85 -2.18 10.22
C GLY A 303 17.56 -2.60 9.52
N PRO A 304 16.72 -1.66 9.12
CA PRO A 304 15.51 -1.93 8.37
C PRO A 304 15.86 -2.55 7.00
N ALA A 305 15.05 -3.52 6.56
CA ALA A 305 15.16 -4.07 5.21
C ALA A 305 14.50 -3.10 4.20
N ILE A 306 15.05 -1.90 4.10
CA ILE A 306 14.64 -0.87 3.14
C ILE A 306 15.69 -0.81 2.04
N LEU A 307 15.22 -0.79 0.80
CA LEU A 307 16.04 -0.48 -0.37
C LEU A 307 16.01 1.03 -0.55
N ASP A 308 17.18 1.66 -0.35
CA ASP A 308 17.41 3.00 -0.86
C ASP A 308 17.76 2.97 -2.36
N ASP A 309 17.79 4.12 -2.99
CA ASP A 309 18.05 4.22 -4.43
C ASP A 309 19.43 3.66 -4.81
N GLU A 310 20.44 3.77 -3.93
CA GLU A 310 21.79 3.24 -4.16
C GLU A 310 21.79 1.72 -4.15
N GLY A 311 21.17 1.10 -3.15
CA GLY A 311 21.05 -0.37 -3.06
C GLY A 311 20.18 -0.95 -4.17
N TRP A 312 19.18 -0.18 -4.63
CA TRP A 312 18.35 -0.56 -5.75
C TRP A 312 19.12 -0.51 -7.08
N ALA A 313 19.91 0.53 -7.31
CA ALA A 313 20.72 0.69 -8.51
C ALA A 313 21.81 -0.39 -8.63
N GLU A 314 22.30 -0.94 -7.52
CA GLU A 314 23.26 -2.05 -7.51
C GLU A 314 22.63 -3.43 -7.80
N MET A 315 21.30 -3.55 -7.76
CA MET A 315 20.63 -4.83 -7.98
C MET A 315 20.51 -5.14 -9.48
N PRO A 316 20.87 -6.37 -9.92
CA PRO A 316 20.68 -6.79 -11.30
C PRO A 316 19.19 -6.66 -11.72
N GLU A 317 18.92 -6.09 -12.88
CA GLU A 317 17.56 -5.90 -13.42
C GLU A 317 16.70 -7.16 -13.39
N THR A 318 17.31 -8.33 -13.64
CA THR A 318 16.61 -9.62 -13.60
C THR A 318 16.16 -10.04 -12.20
N MET A 319 16.67 -9.40 -11.14
CA MET A 319 16.33 -9.71 -9.75
C MET A 319 15.38 -8.67 -9.12
N GLN A 320 15.25 -7.49 -9.70
CA GLN A 320 14.42 -6.40 -9.19
C GLN A 320 12.93 -6.77 -9.03
N PRO A 321 12.28 -7.49 -9.96
CA PRO A 321 10.86 -7.83 -9.83
C PRO A 321 10.50 -8.73 -8.64
N ALA A 322 11.43 -9.59 -8.21
CA ALA A 322 11.17 -10.53 -7.13
C ALA A 322 11.07 -9.85 -5.74
N PRO A 323 11.95 -8.90 -5.38
CA PRO A 323 11.80 -8.12 -4.15
C PRO A 323 10.48 -7.37 -4.05
N SER A 324 10.09 -6.65 -5.09
CA SER A 324 8.86 -5.86 -5.08
C SER A 324 7.60 -6.72 -4.88
N TRP A 325 7.52 -7.86 -5.56
CA TRP A 325 6.44 -8.80 -5.33
C TRP A 325 6.43 -9.37 -3.90
N THR A 326 7.61 -9.74 -3.38
CA THR A 326 7.73 -10.25 -2.02
C THR A 326 7.35 -9.19 -0.98
N THR A 327 7.78 -7.95 -1.19
CA THR A 327 7.40 -6.80 -0.35
C THR A 327 5.88 -6.59 -0.36
N PHE A 328 5.25 -6.63 -1.54
CA PHE A 328 3.80 -6.51 -1.65
C PHE A 328 3.08 -7.66 -0.94
N MET A 329 3.55 -8.90 -1.10
CA MET A 329 2.96 -10.07 -0.43
C MET A 329 3.11 -10.01 1.08
N ALA A 330 4.24 -9.51 1.58
CA ALA A 330 4.44 -9.29 3.00
C ALA A 330 3.48 -8.23 3.56
N LEU A 331 3.28 -7.11 2.86
CA LEU A 331 2.26 -6.12 3.21
C LEU A 331 0.85 -6.73 3.17
N ALA A 332 0.53 -7.56 2.17
CA ALA A 332 -0.75 -8.25 2.07
C ALA A 332 -1.03 -9.15 3.28
N ASN A 333 0.00 -9.78 3.83
CA ASN A 333 -0.14 -10.58 5.03
C ASN A 333 -0.36 -9.71 6.28
N GLN A 334 0.31 -8.54 6.40
CA GLN A 334 0.03 -7.58 7.47
C GLN A 334 -1.43 -7.11 7.43
N VAL A 335 -1.94 -6.73 6.26
CA VAL A 335 -3.35 -6.32 6.07
C VAL A 335 -4.29 -7.46 6.47
N ARG A 336 -4.05 -8.68 6.00
CA ARG A 336 -4.88 -9.85 6.32
C ARG A 336 -4.89 -10.15 7.81
N GLU A 337 -3.74 -10.09 8.46
CA GLU A 337 -3.58 -10.34 9.89
C GLU A 337 -4.33 -9.27 10.70
N ALA A 338 -4.15 -7.99 10.39
CA ALA A 338 -4.85 -6.89 11.03
C ALA A 338 -6.38 -6.99 10.87
N ILE A 339 -6.88 -7.41 9.69
CA ILE A 339 -8.30 -7.66 9.46
C ILE A 339 -8.79 -8.84 10.34
N SER A 340 -8.04 -9.94 10.40
CA SER A 340 -8.43 -11.13 11.15
C SER A 340 -8.48 -10.92 12.67
N THR A 341 -7.62 -10.03 13.17
CA THR A 341 -7.56 -9.65 14.61
C THR A 341 -8.47 -8.47 14.95
N GLY A 342 -9.03 -7.79 13.95
CA GLY A 342 -9.90 -6.63 14.11
C GLY A 342 -9.16 -5.31 14.35
N THR A 343 -7.83 -5.29 14.33
CA THR A 343 -7.03 -4.07 14.55
C THR A 343 -7.04 -3.15 13.33
N TYR A 344 -7.27 -3.69 12.13
CA TYR A 344 -7.31 -2.89 10.89
C TYR A 344 -8.30 -1.72 10.97
N GLU A 345 -9.48 -1.92 11.56
CA GLU A 345 -10.54 -0.92 11.72
C GLU A 345 -10.64 -0.40 13.17
N ALA A 346 -9.58 -0.56 13.97
CA ALA A 346 -9.57 -0.07 15.35
C ALA A 346 -9.63 1.46 15.40
N HIS A 347 -9.11 2.12 14.38
CA HIS A 347 -9.16 3.57 14.20
C HIS A 347 -9.98 3.93 12.96
N LEU A 348 -10.84 4.95 13.09
CA LEU A 348 -11.70 5.41 12.00
C LEU A 348 -10.94 6.23 10.93
N ASP A 349 -9.77 6.70 11.28
CA ASP A 349 -8.85 7.47 10.46
C ASP A 349 -7.70 6.60 9.88
N ASN A 350 -7.89 5.27 9.87
CA ASN A 350 -7.04 4.39 9.09
C ASN A 350 -7.09 4.76 7.60
N HIS A 351 -6.01 4.51 6.89
CA HIS A 351 -5.89 4.90 5.49
C HIS A 351 -5.57 3.70 4.59
N MET A 352 -6.36 3.53 3.53
CA MET A 352 -6.15 2.58 2.46
C MET A 352 -6.62 3.22 1.16
N SER A 353 -5.73 3.93 0.50
CA SER A 353 -6.04 4.64 -0.74
C SER A 353 -5.01 4.33 -1.81
N TRP A 354 -5.48 4.21 -3.03
CA TRP A 354 -4.65 4.25 -4.22
C TRP A 354 -5.35 5.02 -5.32
N SER A 355 -4.56 5.58 -6.20
CA SER A 355 -5.06 6.28 -7.37
C SER A 355 -4.13 6.08 -8.56
N VAL A 356 -4.64 6.43 -9.72
CA VAL A 356 -3.84 6.48 -10.94
C VAL A 356 -3.72 7.94 -11.34
N LEU A 357 -2.50 8.40 -11.54
CA LEU A 357 -2.18 9.78 -11.89
C LEU A 357 -1.67 9.85 -13.33
N ARG A 358 -1.96 10.96 -14.01
CA ARG A 358 -1.34 11.29 -15.30
C ARG A 358 -0.35 12.42 -15.08
N LEU A 359 0.92 12.10 -15.24
CA LEU A 359 2.03 12.98 -14.91
C LEU A 359 2.92 13.22 -16.12
N ASP A 360 3.59 14.35 -16.17
CA ASP A 360 4.79 14.57 -16.97
C ASP A 360 6.02 14.11 -16.18
N ARG A 361 7.21 14.25 -16.74
CA ARG A 361 8.46 13.89 -16.07
C ARG A 361 8.70 14.72 -14.78
N GLU A 362 8.30 15.99 -14.81
CA GLU A 362 8.42 16.87 -13.64
C GLU A 362 7.46 16.44 -12.54
N GLY A 363 6.20 16.16 -12.87
CA GLY A 363 5.20 15.68 -11.95
C GLY A 363 5.61 14.37 -11.28
N TRP A 364 6.23 13.44 -12.03
CA TRP A 364 6.79 12.23 -11.42
C TRP A 364 7.82 12.56 -10.34
N ARG A 365 8.80 13.43 -10.63
CA ARG A 365 9.83 13.81 -9.64
C ARG A 365 9.23 14.47 -8.39
N LYS A 366 8.20 15.31 -8.57
CA LYS A 366 7.49 15.95 -7.45
C LYS A 366 6.71 14.93 -6.62
N VAL A 367 6.04 13.94 -7.24
CA VAL A 367 5.36 12.86 -6.52
C VAL A 367 6.34 12.07 -5.65
N ILE A 368 7.53 11.76 -6.17
CA ILE A 368 8.56 11.08 -5.37
C ILE A 368 9.01 11.96 -4.20
N ALA A 369 9.29 13.24 -4.42
CA ALA A 369 9.66 14.17 -3.34
C ALA A 369 8.56 14.27 -2.26
N ILE A 370 7.30 14.30 -2.64
CA ILE A 370 6.16 14.29 -1.71
C ILE A 370 6.17 13.01 -0.83
N PHE A 371 6.51 11.85 -1.39
CA PHE A 371 6.62 10.62 -0.61
C PHE A 371 7.84 10.61 0.31
N GLU A 372 8.97 11.14 -0.13
CA GLU A 372 10.17 11.29 0.71
C GLU A 372 9.90 12.21 1.92
N GLU A 373 9.20 13.33 1.70
CA GLU A 373 8.77 14.24 2.77
C GLU A 373 7.83 13.55 3.77
N LEU A 374 6.88 12.74 3.27
CA LEU A 374 5.99 11.95 4.13
C LEU A 374 6.80 10.98 4.99
N LEU A 375 7.72 10.22 4.40
CA LEU A 375 8.54 9.26 5.12
C LEU A 375 9.37 9.93 6.21
N ALA A 376 10.02 11.06 5.89
CA ALA A 376 10.78 11.84 6.86
C ALA A 376 9.91 12.38 8.01
N SER A 377 8.68 12.84 7.70
CA SER A 377 7.70 13.27 8.70
C SER A 377 7.25 12.12 9.61
N ILE A 378 7.02 10.95 9.06
CA ILE A 378 6.67 9.73 9.82
C ILE A 378 7.82 9.32 10.75
N ASP A 379 9.07 9.38 10.28
CA ASP A 379 10.24 9.01 11.09
C ASP A 379 10.43 9.98 12.26
N SER A 380 10.32 11.28 12.01
CA SER A 380 10.39 12.29 13.08
C SER A 380 9.28 12.12 14.11
N GLU A 381 8.04 11.85 13.66
CA GLU A 381 6.92 11.63 14.58
C GLU A 381 7.08 10.34 15.40
N CYS A 382 7.70 9.28 14.82
CA CYS A 382 8.04 8.07 15.57
C CYS A 382 8.97 8.36 16.74
N GLU A 383 10.06 9.08 16.51
CA GLU A 383 11.02 9.45 17.55
C GLU A 383 10.34 10.26 18.67
N GLU A 384 9.50 11.24 18.29
CA GLU A 384 8.73 12.01 19.27
C GLU A 384 7.73 11.16 20.05
N ALA A 385 7.04 10.23 19.38
CA ALA A 385 6.05 9.35 20.00
C ALA A 385 6.70 8.38 20.99
N GLU A 386 7.86 7.82 20.66
CA GLU A 386 8.62 6.95 21.56
C GLU A 386 9.00 7.68 22.86
N ALA A 387 9.47 8.92 22.75
CA ALA A 387 9.78 9.74 23.93
C ALA A 387 8.53 10.00 24.79
N ARG A 388 7.39 10.34 24.16
CA ARG A 388 6.12 10.57 24.89
C ARG A 388 5.59 9.30 25.54
N ILE A 389 5.70 8.14 24.89
CA ILE A 389 5.31 6.84 25.45
C ILE A 389 6.16 6.50 26.68
N ALA A 390 7.47 6.72 26.58
CA ALA A 390 8.39 6.48 27.69
C ALA A 390 8.05 7.33 28.93
N ASP A 391 7.67 8.59 28.71
CA ASP A 391 7.31 9.54 29.79
C ASP A 391 5.91 9.28 30.36
N SER A 392 4.91 8.96 29.53
CA SER A 392 3.50 8.83 29.94
C SER A 392 3.13 7.43 30.37
N GLY A 393 3.81 6.40 29.87
CA GLY A 393 3.39 4.99 29.99
C GLY A 393 2.13 4.67 29.18
N GLU A 394 1.77 5.50 28.20
CA GLU A 394 0.64 5.26 27.30
C GLU A 394 0.85 3.98 26.49
N ARG A 395 -0.24 3.28 26.20
CA ARG A 395 -0.17 2.07 25.37
C ARG A 395 0.27 2.43 23.95
N PRO A 396 1.36 1.83 23.45
CA PRO A 396 1.81 2.05 22.09
C PRO A 396 0.81 1.50 21.06
N ILE A 397 0.64 2.24 19.96
CA ILE A 397 -0.12 1.84 18.77
C ILE A 397 0.88 1.35 17.72
N GLU A 398 0.94 0.03 17.55
CA GLU A 398 1.74 -0.54 16.46
C GLU A 398 1.07 -0.28 15.13
N THR A 399 1.77 0.35 14.23
CA THR A 399 1.22 0.86 12.97
C THR A 399 2.01 0.30 11.78
N THR A 400 1.30 -0.13 10.75
CA THR A 400 1.89 -0.40 9.44
C THR A 400 1.64 0.79 8.52
N ILE A 401 2.73 1.35 7.98
CA ILE A 401 2.72 2.38 6.94
C ILE A 401 3.20 1.74 5.65
N GLY A 402 2.42 1.84 4.58
CA GLY A 402 2.77 1.34 3.25
C GLY A 402 2.66 2.43 2.20
N LEU A 403 3.59 2.43 1.26
CA LEU A 403 3.67 3.37 0.15
C LEU A 403 3.90 2.62 -1.15
N ALA A 404 3.30 3.10 -2.23
CA ALA A 404 3.64 2.66 -3.57
C ALA A 404 3.57 3.81 -4.57
N ALA A 405 4.56 3.91 -5.44
CA ALA A 405 4.57 4.76 -6.63
C ALA A 405 5.30 4.04 -7.76
N PHE A 406 4.60 3.74 -8.83
CA PHE A 406 5.18 3.04 -9.98
C PHE A 406 4.45 3.37 -11.27
N GLU A 407 5.15 3.22 -12.41
CA GLU A 407 4.53 3.39 -13.72
C GLU A 407 3.54 2.25 -13.98
N SER A 408 2.29 2.60 -14.23
CA SER A 408 1.26 1.64 -14.63
C SER A 408 1.55 1.16 -16.06
N PRO A 409 1.31 -0.11 -16.39
CA PRO A 409 1.41 -0.56 -17.76
C PRO A 409 0.46 0.26 -18.62
N ASN A 410 0.97 0.87 -19.68
CA ASN A 410 0.13 1.47 -20.71
C ASN A 410 -0.75 0.35 -21.28
N ALA A 411 -2.05 0.60 -21.40
CA ALA A 411 -2.87 -0.28 -22.22
C ALA A 411 -2.20 -0.39 -23.60
N PRO A 412 -2.09 -1.61 -24.19
CA PRO A 412 -1.41 -1.78 -25.44
C PRO A 412 -1.98 -0.77 -26.44
N ARG A 413 -1.11 0.08 -27.01
CA ARG A 413 -1.51 0.97 -28.11
C ARG A 413 -2.03 0.06 -29.19
N GLN A 414 -3.32 0.16 -29.49
CA GLN A 414 -3.81 -0.49 -30.70
C GLN A 414 -3.07 0.09 -31.89
N PRO A 415 -2.53 -0.75 -32.79
CA PRO A 415 -1.88 -0.31 -34.01
C PRO A 415 -2.80 0.49 -34.91
#